data_85199b8e1076bed9036359e765ad5500
#
_entry.id   85199b8e1076bed9036359e765ad5500
#
_cell.length_a   1.000
_cell.length_b   1.000
_cell.length_c   1.000
_cell.angle_alpha   90.00
_cell.angle_beta   90.00
_cell.angle_gamma   90.00
#
_symmetry.space_group_name_H-M   'P 1'
#
loop_
_entity.id
_entity.type
_entity.pdbx_description
1 polymer ?
#
loop_
_entity_poly.entity_id
_entity_poly.type
_entity_poly.pdbx_seq_one_letter_code
_entity_poly.pdbx_strand_id
1 'polypeptide(L)'
;MPTPTKGARLGSGPAHERLMLANLATSLFQHGRIKTTEAKAKRLRPYAEKLITLGKRGDLHARRQVLRTITDKAVVHELFTAIGPRFENREGGYTRITKIGPRKGDNAPMAVIELVEALNRPAAKTVKAEEAPKAEEAPKAEETAAEETPAEEAPEEQAEAKADEK
;
A
#
# COMPACT_ATOMS: atom_id res chain seq x y z
N MET A 1 12.59 -36.30 -22.31
CA MET A 1 12.28 -36.27 -20.89
C MET A 1 11.05 -35.39 -20.66
N PRO A 2 10.05 -35.82 -19.89
CA PRO A 2 8.90 -34.98 -19.58
C PRO A 2 9.34 -33.77 -18.76
N THR A 3 8.84 -32.60 -19.12
CA THR A 3 9.11 -31.36 -18.38
C THR A 3 8.45 -31.45 -17.00
N PRO A 4 9.16 -31.13 -15.89
CA PRO A 4 8.57 -31.18 -14.57
C PRO A 4 7.37 -30.24 -14.47
N THR A 5 6.29 -30.72 -13.88
CA THR A 5 5.04 -29.98 -13.73
C THR A 5 5.24 -28.82 -12.79
N LYS A 6 5.02 -27.60 -13.26
CA LYS A 6 5.11 -26.35 -12.45
C LYS A 6 3.91 -26.13 -11.51
N GLY A 7 3.08 -27.15 -11.29
CA GLY A 7 1.86 -27.08 -10.50
C GLY A 7 0.67 -26.53 -11.30
N ALA A 8 -0.47 -26.39 -10.62
CA ALA A 8 -1.69 -25.89 -11.21
C ALA A 8 -1.54 -24.46 -11.73
N ARG A 9 -2.09 -24.21 -12.93
CA ARG A 9 -2.09 -22.88 -13.56
C ARG A 9 -2.97 -21.91 -12.78
N LEU A 10 -2.47 -20.72 -12.54
CA LEU A 10 -3.23 -19.65 -11.93
C LEU A 10 -3.72 -18.67 -13.01
N GLY A 11 -5.04 -18.52 -13.12
CA GLY A 11 -5.67 -17.63 -14.09
C GLY A 11 -5.72 -18.16 -15.52
N SER A 12 -6.13 -17.31 -16.46
CA SER A 12 -6.41 -17.68 -17.85
C SER A 12 -5.15 -17.83 -18.71
N GLY A 13 -4.05 -17.14 -18.39
CA GLY A 13 -2.84 -17.14 -19.20
C GLY A 13 -1.58 -16.76 -18.42
N PRO A 14 -0.37 -16.93 -19.04
CA PRO A 14 0.89 -16.59 -18.40
C PRO A 14 1.01 -15.11 -18.06
N ALA A 15 0.48 -14.23 -18.88
CA ALA A 15 0.46 -12.78 -18.62
C ALA A 15 -0.42 -12.45 -17.41
N HIS A 16 -1.62 -13.05 -17.34
CA HIS A 16 -2.53 -12.88 -16.23
C HIS A 16 -1.92 -13.41 -14.91
N GLU A 17 -1.25 -14.56 -14.93
CA GLU A 17 -0.56 -15.11 -13.76
C GLU A 17 0.52 -14.14 -13.24
N ARG A 18 1.35 -13.57 -14.15
CA ARG A 18 2.39 -12.59 -13.78
C ARG A 18 1.78 -11.35 -13.11
N LEU A 19 0.75 -10.76 -13.71
CA LEU A 19 0.07 -9.58 -13.16
C LEU A 19 -0.61 -9.89 -11.81
N MET A 20 -1.25 -11.05 -11.69
CA MET A 20 -1.87 -11.48 -10.43
C MET A 20 -0.84 -11.61 -9.32
N LEU A 21 0.31 -12.25 -9.58
CA LEU A 21 1.38 -12.41 -8.60
C LEU A 21 2.05 -11.06 -8.27
N ALA A 22 2.22 -10.18 -9.24
CA ALA A 22 2.72 -8.83 -9.03
C ALA A 22 1.80 -8.03 -8.09
N ASN A 23 0.49 -8.02 -8.35
CA ASN A 23 -0.48 -7.33 -7.51
C ASN A 23 -0.56 -7.92 -6.09
N LEU A 24 -0.51 -9.26 -5.96
CA LEU A 24 -0.46 -9.90 -4.64
C LEU A 24 0.83 -9.55 -3.87
N ALA A 25 1.98 -9.46 -4.56
CA ALA A 25 3.23 -9.03 -3.94
C ALA A 25 3.18 -7.57 -3.51
N THR A 26 2.63 -6.68 -4.34
CA THR A 26 2.40 -5.27 -4.00
C THR A 26 1.55 -5.16 -2.74
N SER A 27 0.41 -5.86 -2.68
CA SER A 27 -0.45 -5.86 -1.50
C SER A 27 0.24 -6.46 -0.26
N LEU A 28 1.06 -7.50 -0.44
CA LEU A 28 1.82 -8.10 0.67
C LEU A 28 2.82 -7.11 1.27
N PHE A 29 3.58 -6.39 0.43
CA PHE A 29 4.54 -5.39 0.91
C PHE A 29 3.85 -4.17 1.51
N GLN A 30 2.72 -3.76 0.94
CA GLN A 30 1.93 -2.63 1.44
C GLN A 30 1.28 -2.91 2.80
N HIS A 31 0.76 -4.10 3.03
CA HIS A 31 0.00 -4.43 4.24
C HIS A 31 0.75 -5.33 5.23
N GLY A 32 1.89 -5.90 4.84
CA GLY A 32 2.65 -6.85 5.66
C GLY A 32 2.05 -8.25 5.73
N ARG A 33 0.72 -8.38 5.56
CA ARG A 33 -0.01 -9.65 5.53
C ARG A 33 -1.24 -9.56 4.64
N ILE A 34 -1.55 -10.65 3.93
CA ILE A 34 -2.74 -10.74 3.09
C ILE A 34 -3.42 -12.10 3.23
N LYS A 35 -4.75 -12.12 3.09
CA LYS A 35 -5.57 -13.33 3.05
C LYS A 35 -5.83 -13.71 1.60
N THR A 36 -5.48 -14.93 1.21
CA THR A 36 -5.67 -15.41 -0.16
C THR A 36 -5.90 -16.93 -0.17
N THR A 37 -6.11 -17.54 -1.35
CA THR A 37 -6.19 -19.00 -1.45
C THR A 37 -4.81 -19.64 -1.25
N GLU A 38 -4.80 -20.86 -0.69
CA GLU A 38 -3.54 -21.59 -0.41
C GLU A 38 -2.68 -21.76 -1.67
N ALA A 39 -3.29 -22.04 -2.83
CA ALA A 39 -2.59 -22.18 -4.10
C ALA A 39 -1.88 -20.89 -4.52
N LYS A 40 -2.56 -19.73 -4.39
CA LYS A 40 -1.96 -18.41 -4.68
C LYS A 40 -0.85 -18.09 -3.69
N ALA A 41 -1.04 -18.34 -2.39
CA ALA A 41 -0.01 -18.12 -1.38
C ALA A 41 1.25 -18.94 -1.64
N LYS A 42 1.10 -20.23 -1.97
CA LYS A 42 2.24 -21.11 -2.31
C LYS A 42 3.02 -20.63 -3.54
N ARG A 43 2.34 -20.11 -4.56
CA ARG A 43 2.99 -19.56 -5.76
C ARG A 43 3.59 -18.18 -5.51
N LEU A 44 2.96 -17.37 -4.67
CA LEU A 44 3.45 -16.04 -4.29
C LEU A 44 4.73 -16.11 -3.48
N ARG A 45 4.88 -17.10 -2.58
CA ARG A 45 6.02 -17.23 -1.68
C ARG A 45 7.37 -17.08 -2.38
N PRO A 46 7.78 -17.93 -3.37
CA PRO A 46 9.07 -17.81 -4.01
C PRO A 46 9.22 -16.49 -4.79
N TYR A 47 8.13 -15.95 -5.29
CA TYR A 47 8.11 -14.68 -6.00
C TYR A 47 8.40 -13.49 -5.08
N ALA A 48 7.72 -13.43 -3.93
CA ALA A 48 7.93 -12.41 -2.91
C ALA A 48 9.33 -12.50 -2.29
N GLU A 49 9.81 -13.72 -1.99
CA GLU A 49 11.15 -13.92 -1.43
C GLU A 49 12.27 -13.45 -2.38
N LYS A 50 12.10 -13.68 -3.68
CA LYS A 50 13.03 -13.14 -4.68
C LYS A 50 13.07 -11.61 -4.68
N LEU A 51 11.90 -10.95 -4.57
CA LEU A 51 11.82 -9.50 -4.52
C LEU A 51 12.44 -8.93 -3.23
N ILE A 52 12.26 -9.59 -2.09
CA ILE A 52 12.90 -9.20 -0.82
C ILE A 52 14.42 -9.37 -0.92
N THR A 53 14.91 -10.45 -1.53
CA THR A 53 16.35 -10.64 -1.75
C THR A 53 16.93 -9.52 -2.61
N LEU A 54 16.22 -9.07 -3.64
CA LEU A 54 16.63 -7.90 -4.44
C LEU A 54 16.58 -6.61 -3.61
N GLY A 55 15.59 -6.45 -2.74
CA GLY A 55 15.47 -5.33 -1.80
C GLY A 55 16.66 -5.25 -0.83
N LYS A 56 17.12 -6.39 -0.32
CA LYS A 56 18.31 -6.49 0.55
C LYS A 56 19.60 -6.02 -0.13
N ARG A 57 19.75 -6.31 -1.43
CA ARG A 57 20.95 -5.90 -2.18
C ARG A 57 21.10 -4.38 -2.29
N GLY A 58 20.00 -3.66 -2.40
CA GLY A 58 19.97 -2.20 -2.42
C GLY A 58 20.50 -1.54 -3.71
N ASP A 59 21.13 -2.28 -4.63
CA ASP A 59 21.76 -1.74 -5.83
C ASP A 59 20.75 -1.24 -6.86
N LEU A 60 21.20 -0.33 -7.70
CA LEU A 60 20.40 0.25 -8.78
C LEU A 60 19.88 -0.82 -9.76
N HIS A 61 20.69 -1.86 -10.00
CA HIS A 61 20.30 -2.98 -10.86
C HIS A 61 19.11 -3.76 -10.26
N ALA A 62 19.19 -4.10 -8.96
CA ALA A 62 18.10 -4.76 -8.25
C ALA A 62 16.82 -3.90 -8.26
N ARG A 63 16.93 -2.58 -8.03
CA ARG A 63 15.80 -1.66 -8.10
C ARG A 63 15.13 -1.67 -9.48
N ARG A 64 15.91 -1.64 -10.57
CA ARG A 64 15.38 -1.75 -11.94
C ARG A 64 14.68 -3.08 -12.19
N GLN A 65 15.19 -4.19 -11.64
CA GLN A 65 14.53 -5.50 -11.74
C GLN A 65 13.19 -5.54 -11.00
N VAL A 66 13.13 -4.97 -9.80
CA VAL A 66 11.88 -4.88 -9.01
C VAL A 66 10.84 -4.01 -9.73
N LEU A 67 11.24 -2.86 -10.29
CA LEU A 67 10.36 -1.95 -11.05
C LEU A 67 9.76 -2.59 -12.31
N ARG A 68 10.41 -3.59 -12.92
CA ARG A 68 9.81 -4.37 -14.02
C ARG A 68 8.66 -5.25 -13.55
N THR A 69 8.59 -5.52 -12.26
CA THR A 69 7.65 -6.45 -11.64
C THR A 69 6.54 -5.72 -10.90
N ILE A 70 6.91 -4.74 -10.07
CA ILE A 70 5.99 -3.93 -9.27
C ILE A 70 5.92 -2.55 -9.90
N THR A 71 4.72 -2.15 -10.32
CA THR A 71 4.48 -0.87 -11.00
C THR A 71 4.41 0.29 -10.01
N ASP A 72 3.98 0.01 -8.76
CA ASP A 72 3.85 1.02 -7.72
C ASP A 72 5.20 1.43 -7.15
N LYS A 73 5.61 2.68 -7.45
CA LYS A 73 6.89 3.25 -7.03
C LYS A 73 6.97 3.45 -5.51
N ALA A 74 5.85 3.72 -4.84
CA ALA A 74 5.82 3.91 -3.39
C ALA A 74 6.12 2.61 -2.67
N VAL A 75 5.52 1.51 -3.10
CA VAL A 75 5.78 0.17 -2.55
C VAL A 75 7.21 -0.29 -2.84
N VAL A 76 7.75 0.03 -4.01
CA VAL A 76 9.16 -0.24 -4.32
C VAL A 76 10.07 0.55 -3.39
N HIS A 77 9.78 1.83 -3.14
CA HIS A 77 10.56 2.61 -2.18
C HIS A 77 10.52 1.99 -0.78
N GLU A 78 9.35 1.61 -0.28
CA GLU A 78 9.18 0.94 1.02
C GLU A 78 9.94 -0.40 1.10
N LEU A 79 9.96 -1.16 -0.01
CA LEU A 79 10.72 -2.41 -0.08
C LEU A 79 12.21 -2.19 0.15
N PHE A 80 12.81 -1.15 -0.41
CA PHE A 80 14.24 -0.87 -0.29
C PHE A 80 14.62 -0.12 0.99
N THR A 81 13.73 0.73 1.53
CA THR A 81 14.03 1.55 2.72
C THR A 81 13.62 0.91 4.02
N ALA A 82 12.51 0.17 4.05
CA ALA A 82 11.96 -0.39 5.26
C ALA A 82 12.06 -1.92 5.32
N ILE A 83 11.67 -2.63 4.25
CA ILE A 83 11.58 -4.09 4.27
C ILE A 83 12.98 -4.71 4.09
N GLY A 84 13.77 -4.26 3.11
CA GLY A 84 15.11 -4.78 2.83
C GLY A 84 16.01 -4.82 4.06
N PRO A 85 16.24 -3.68 4.74
CA PRO A 85 17.07 -3.62 5.94
C PRO A 85 16.61 -4.51 7.09
N ARG A 86 15.29 -4.68 7.29
CA ARG A 86 14.78 -5.56 8.35
C ARG A 86 15.19 -7.02 8.17
N PHE A 87 15.24 -7.47 6.93
CA PHE A 87 15.61 -8.84 6.62
C PHE A 87 17.12 -9.02 6.37
N GLU A 88 17.96 -8.02 6.65
CA GLU A 88 19.40 -8.05 6.38
C GLU A 88 20.08 -9.27 7.00
N ASN A 89 19.75 -9.57 8.26
CA ASN A 89 20.35 -10.68 9.01
C ASN A 89 19.71 -12.05 8.73
N ARG A 90 18.69 -12.12 7.85
CA ARG A 90 17.98 -13.37 7.55
C ARG A 90 18.30 -13.83 6.14
N GLU A 91 18.79 -15.03 5.97
CA GLU A 91 19.22 -15.59 4.68
C GLU A 91 18.11 -16.29 3.89
N GLY A 92 16.86 -16.12 4.27
CA GLY A 92 15.71 -16.72 3.58
C GLY A 92 14.51 -16.92 4.50
N GLY A 93 13.40 -17.46 3.96
CA GLY A 93 12.20 -17.69 4.73
C GLY A 93 11.58 -16.38 5.24
N TYR A 94 11.53 -15.36 4.40
CA TYR A 94 11.00 -14.05 4.76
C TYR A 94 9.48 -14.04 4.94
N THR A 95 8.80 -15.06 4.41
CA THR A 95 7.34 -15.15 4.43
C THR A 95 6.86 -16.39 5.17
N ARG A 96 5.74 -16.26 5.89
CA ARG A 96 5.05 -17.34 6.58
C ARG A 96 3.65 -17.52 5.97
N ILE A 97 3.23 -18.76 5.78
CA ILE A 97 1.90 -19.11 5.31
C ILE A 97 1.17 -19.86 6.43
N THR A 98 0.06 -19.29 6.88
CA THR A 98 -0.82 -19.90 7.90
C THR A 98 -2.15 -20.25 7.27
N LYS A 99 -2.56 -21.52 7.36
CA LYS A 99 -3.86 -21.99 6.84
C LYS A 99 -4.99 -21.51 7.75
N ILE A 100 -6.08 -21.01 7.17
CA ILE A 100 -7.22 -20.49 7.94
C ILE A 100 -8.43 -21.44 7.86
N GLY A 101 -8.44 -22.35 6.87
CA GLY A 101 -9.59 -23.20 6.59
C GLY A 101 -10.29 -22.84 5.28
N PRO A 102 -11.39 -23.48 4.96
CA PRO A 102 -12.12 -23.28 3.69
C PRO A 102 -12.93 -21.98 3.70
N ARG A 103 -13.12 -21.40 2.51
CA ARG A 103 -13.98 -20.24 2.30
C ARG A 103 -15.44 -20.68 2.22
N LYS A 104 -16.34 -19.95 2.88
CA LYS A 104 -17.78 -20.18 2.79
C LYS A 104 -18.25 -19.92 1.37
N GLY A 105 -19.01 -20.84 0.82
CA GLY A 105 -19.56 -20.80 -0.53
C GLY A 105 -18.89 -21.82 -1.47
N ASP A 106 -17.63 -21.63 -1.82
CA ASP A 106 -16.90 -22.47 -2.79
C ASP A 106 -15.92 -23.47 -2.15
N ASN A 107 -15.88 -23.52 -0.82
CA ASN A 107 -15.00 -24.41 -0.05
C ASN A 107 -13.51 -24.32 -0.43
N ALA A 108 -13.06 -23.20 -1.04
CA ALA A 108 -11.68 -23.02 -1.43
C ALA A 108 -10.77 -22.93 -0.20
N PRO A 109 -9.63 -23.67 -0.14
CA PRO A 109 -8.70 -23.60 0.97
C PRO A 109 -8.03 -22.22 1.03
N MET A 110 -8.19 -21.53 2.16
CA MET A 110 -7.67 -20.18 2.37
C MET A 110 -6.43 -20.21 3.27
N ALA A 111 -5.55 -19.25 3.02
CA ALA A 111 -4.36 -19.04 3.83
C ALA A 111 -4.07 -17.54 3.99
N VAL A 112 -3.41 -17.19 5.08
CA VAL A 112 -2.75 -15.91 5.27
C VAL A 112 -1.29 -16.08 4.90
N ILE A 113 -0.76 -15.21 4.07
CA ILE A 113 0.67 -15.05 3.87
C ILE A 113 1.09 -13.72 4.51
N GLU A 114 2.15 -13.76 5.31
CA GLU A 114 2.65 -12.61 6.06
C GLU A 114 4.17 -12.54 6.02
N LEU A 115 4.72 -11.35 6.21
CA LEU A 115 6.13 -11.15 6.44
C LEU A 115 6.46 -11.59 7.87
N VAL A 116 7.51 -12.38 8.04
CA VAL A 116 7.90 -12.91 9.37
C VAL A 116 8.24 -11.79 10.34
N GLU A 117 8.86 -10.73 9.84
CA GLU A 117 9.11 -9.52 10.61
C GLU A 117 8.02 -8.51 10.31
N ALA A 118 7.15 -8.28 11.30
CA ALA A 118 6.01 -7.38 11.17
C ALA A 118 6.46 -5.97 10.75
N LEU A 119 5.77 -5.39 9.78
CA LEU A 119 5.87 -3.97 9.48
C LEU A 119 5.39 -3.21 10.74
N ASN A 120 6.27 -2.46 11.42
CA ASN A 120 5.89 -1.53 12.47
C ASN A 120 5.18 -0.32 11.81
N ARG A 121 3.98 -0.55 11.30
CA ARG A 121 3.07 0.55 11.01
C ARG A 121 2.31 0.83 12.29
N PRO A 122 2.28 2.10 12.77
CA PRO A 122 1.30 2.46 13.77
C PRO A 122 -0.07 2.05 13.18
N ALA A 123 -0.78 1.18 13.89
CA ALA A 123 -2.12 0.80 13.50
C ALA A 123 -2.89 2.08 13.22
N ALA A 124 -3.35 2.28 11.98
CA ALA A 124 -4.35 3.29 11.70
C ALA A 124 -5.48 2.99 12.68
N LYS A 125 -5.62 3.86 13.68
CA LYS A 125 -6.74 3.82 14.60
C LYS A 125 -7.97 3.85 13.71
N THR A 126 -8.65 2.72 13.55
CA THR A 126 -10.04 2.70 13.16
C THR A 126 -10.72 3.64 14.14
N VAL A 127 -11.08 4.81 13.65
CA VAL A 127 -11.98 5.72 14.35
C VAL A 127 -13.29 4.96 14.39
N LYS A 128 -13.47 4.24 15.49
CA LYS A 128 -14.75 3.71 15.89
C LYS A 128 -15.59 4.97 16.08
N ALA A 129 -16.56 5.16 15.23
CA ALA A 129 -17.60 6.16 15.44
C ALA A 129 -18.23 5.83 16.78
N GLU A 130 -17.84 6.55 17.79
CA GLU A 130 -18.46 6.56 19.10
C GLU A 130 -19.62 7.54 18.98
N GLU A 131 -20.77 6.94 19.01
CA GLU A 131 -22.11 7.47 19.16
C GLU A 131 -22.12 8.62 20.17
N ALA A 132 -22.59 9.79 19.73
CA ALA A 132 -22.80 10.96 20.57
C ALA A 132 -23.89 10.70 21.61
N PRO A 133 -23.69 10.99 22.88
CA PRO A 133 -24.79 11.12 23.81
C PRO A 133 -25.39 12.54 23.68
N LYS A 134 -26.68 12.54 23.45
CA LYS A 134 -27.64 13.61 23.53
C LYS A 134 -27.81 14.06 24.99
N ALA A 135 -27.62 15.34 25.27
CA ALA A 135 -28.24 16.08 26.36
C ALA A 135 -28.07 17.55 26.04
N GLU A 136 -29.06 18.23 25.73
CA GLU A 136 -30.13 18.91 26.49
C GLU A 136 -29.60 20.07 27.35
N GLU A 137 -30.21 21.21 27.08
CA GLU A 137 -30.44 22.41 27.88
C GLU A 137 -29.53 23.63 27.74
N ALA A 138 -30.12 24.60 27.05
CA ALA A 138 -29.84 26.04 27.21
C ALA A 138 -30.29 26.55 28.59
N PRO A 139 -29.90 27.74 29.14
CA PRO A 139 -30.36 28.98 28.54
C PRO A 139 -29.43 30.24 28.73
N LYS A 140 -29.58 31.18 27.80
CA LYS A 140 -29.95 32.60 27.93
C LYS A 140 -29.07 33.63 28.66
N ALA A 141 -29.00 34.72 27.96
CA ALA A 141 -28.78 36.12 28.35
C ALA A 141 -27.37 36.65 28.15
N GLU A 142 -27.11 37.68 27.53
CA GLU A 142 -27.62 39.02 27.23
C GLU A 142 -26.39 39.88 26.88
N GLU A 143 -26.50 40.59 25.75
CA GLU A 143 -26.32 42.05 25.60
C GLU A 143 -24.88 42.57 25.77
N THR A 144 -24.29 43.27 24.89
CA THR A 144 -24.50 44.58 24.25
C THR A 144 -23.33 44.86 23.30
N ALA A 145 -23.59 45.23 22.12
CA ALA A 145 -23.59 46.56 21.51
C ALA A 145 -22.22 47.11 21.03
N ALA A 146 -22.33 47.57 19.82
CA ALA A 146 -21.75 48.74 19.17
C ALA A 146 -20.42 48.54 18.43
N GLU A 147 -20.52 48.63 17.12
CA GLU A 147 -20.32 49.81 16.25
C GLU A 147 -18.84 49.99 15.89
N GLU A 148 -18.36 50.00 14.73
CA GLU A 148 -18.57 50.87 13.58
C GLU A 148 -17.66 50.41 12.43
N THR A 149 -18.18 50.34 11.23
CA THR A 149 -17.50 50.51 9.96
C THR A 149 -17.26 52.02 9.77
N PRO A 150 -16.45 52.52 8.83
CA PRO A 150 -16.47 52.17 7.43
C PRO A 150 -15.16 52.34 6.64
N ALA A 151 -15.20 51.81 5.41
CA ALA A 151 -14.85 52.40 4.12
C ALA A 151 -13.41 52.65 3.71
N GLU A 152 -13.20 52.21 2.51
CA GLU A 152 -12.75 52.91 1.29
C GLU A 152 -11.24 52.87 1.07
N GLU A 153 -10.68 52.47 0.00
CA GLU A 153 -10.82 52.81 -1.41
C GLU A 153 -9.80 52.01 -2.22
N ALA A 154 -10.21 51.47 -3.34
CA ALA A 154 -9.32 51.19 -4.46
C ALA A 154 -9.03 52.53 -5.17
N PRO A 155 -8.04 52.69 -6.00
CA PRO A 155 -8.12 52.22 -7.39
C PRO A 155 -6.76 51.86 -8.06
N GLU A 156 -6.86 51.09 -9.13
CA GLU A 156 -6.42 51.25 -10.52
C GLU A 156 -5.08 52.00 -10.75
N GLU A 157 -4.27 51.54 -11.60
CA GLU A 157 -4.28 51.65 -13.07
C GLU A 157 -2.94 51.19 -13.72
N GLN A 158 -3.09 50.41 -14.77
CA GLN A 158 -2.46 50.53 -16.08
C GLN A 158 -0.92 50.54 -16.16
N ALA A 159 -0.38 49.94 -17.04
CA ALA A 159 -0.52 49.55 -18.45
C ALA A 159 0.85 49.44 -19.10
N GLU A 160 0.90 48.59 -20.07
CA GLU A 160 1.58 48.70 -21.38
C GLU A 160 3.12 48.80 -21.40
N ALA A 161 3.67 47.94 -22.08
CA ALA A 161 3.80 47.62 -23.48
C ALA A 161 5.23 47.60 -23.99
N LYS A 162 5.41 46.76 -24.96
CA LYS A 162 6.36 46.77 -26.08
C LYS A 162 7.78 46.32 -25.79
N ALA A 163 8.07 45.19 -26.36
CA ALA A 163 8.40 44.95 -27.79
C ALA A 163 9.85 45.21 -28.11
N ASP A 164 10.33 44.26 -28.78
CA ASP A 164 11.26 44.27 -29.91
C ASP A 164 12.74 44.01 -29.68
N GLU A 165 13.05 42.99 -30.40
CA GLU A 165 14.17 42.85 -31.35
C GLU A 165 15.59 42.63 -30.80
N LYS A 166 16.04 41.42 -30.85
CA LYS A 166 16.99 41.01 -31.91
C LYS A 166 17.35 39.54 -31.76
#